data_0349f5eaf478767229769c9a35b950ea
#
_entry.id   0349f5eaf478767229769c9a35b950ea
#
_cell.length_a   1.000
_cell.length_b   1.000
_cell.length_c   1.000
_cell.angle_alpha   90.00
_cell.angle_beta   90.00
_cell.angle_gamma   90.00
#
_symmetry.space_group_name_H-M   'P 1'
#
loop_
_entity.id
_entity.type
_entity.pdbx_description
1 polymer ?
#
loop_
_entity_poly.entity_id
_entity_poly.type
_entity_poly.pdbx_seq_one_letter_code
_entity_poly.pdbx_strand_id
1 'polypeptide(L)'
;MQSSHAAAAVSSAFDDPNLIAYGGLEPVVRLAERCGLPALVGEHVRLPASNDGTGAFPAAKLMSLVGGMAAGADSIDDMDRLRHGAMGRLFSGVRAPSTLGSFLRSFTHGHVKQLHAVARRFLHELARHTPLLPGADQAAYVDIDDTIRRTHGYAKQGAGYGYSKVKGLNALLGVVSTPLSAPVIAATRLRKGPSNSARGAAAFVAETIRTARSCGASGLLVLRADSAFYGADVINACRALGARFSITMRMNASVKATIARIDEDAWTPIKYPQAVWDEEGQCWISDAEIAEILYTAFTSKPKKQQVTARLIARRVKRLSAGTVPAGQGTLFDTWRYHAAFTDSPLALRDAERDHRRHAVVEQVIADVKNSGYRDWLQAA
;
A
#
# COMPACT_ATOMS: atom_id res chain seq x y z
N MET A 1 -29.88 15.21 13.84
CA MET A 1 -30.89 16.23 14.14
C MET A 1 -32.00 16.14 13.10
N GLN A 2 -33.17 15.72 13.45
CA GLN A 2 -34.34 15.83 12.56
C GLN A 2 -34.78 17.27 12.54
N SER A 3 -34.86 17.87 11.35
CA SER A 3 -35.43 19.20 11.18
C SER A 3 -36.93 19.16 11.49
N SER A 4 -37.38 20.00 12.43
CA SER A 4 -38.79 20.12 12.80
C SER A 4 -39.60 21.03 11.87
N HIS A 5 -38.98 21.51 10.78
CA HIS A 5 -39.65 22.38 9.82
C HIS A 5 -40.19 21.57 8.64
N ALA A 6 -41.47 21.80 8.32
CA ALA A 6 -42.09 21.24 7.12
C ALA A 6 -41.35 21.73 5.86
N ALA A 7 -40.69 20.80 5.18
CA ALA A 7 -39.91 21.07 3.98
C ALA A 7 -40.73 21.48 2.75
N ALA A 8 -42.06 21.59 2.89
CA ALA A 8 -42.99 21.75 1.77
C ALA A 8 -42.97 23.12 1.09
N ALA A 9 -42.31 24.13 1.68
CA ALA A 9 -42.33 25.51 1.15
C ALA A 9 -40.97 25.99 0.58
N VAL A 10 -39.91 25.20 0.69
CA VAL A 10 -38.57 25.59 0.23
C VAL A 10 -38.00 24.51 -0.70
N SER A 11 -37.74 24.89 -1.93
CA SER A 11 -36.94 24.09 -2.86
C SER A 11 -35.53 24.68 -2.98
N SER A 12 -34.49 23.83 -3.02
CA SER A 12 -33.15 24.27 -3.31
C SER A 12 -32.89 24.10 -4.81
N ALA A 13 -32.37 25.15 -5.44
CA ALA A 13 -31.89 25.14 -6.82
C ALA A 13 -30.39 25.44 -6.84
N PHE A 14 -29.64 24.76 -7.73
CA PHE A 14 -28.20 24.97 -7.91
C PHE A 14 -27.93 25.59 -9.28
N ASP A 15 -28.63 26.69 -9.58
CA ASP A 15 -28.66 27.36 -10.88
C ASP A 15 -27.88 28.69 -10.90
N ASP A 16 -27.23 29.06 -9.79
CA ASP A 16 -26.41 30.28 -9.75
C ASP A 16 -25.12 30.07 -10.57
N PRO A 17 -24.93 30.84 -11.69
CA PRO A 17 -23.73 30.73 -12.53
C PRO A 17 -22.44 31.22 -11.84
N ASN A 18 -22.57 31.86 -10.66
CA ASN A 18 -21.42 32.28 -9.84
C ASN A 18 -21.03 31.28 -8.76
N LEU A 19 -21.77 30.19 -8.61
CA LEU A 19 -21.50 29.17 -7.60
C LEU A 19 -20.18 28.46 -7.90
N ILE A 20 -19.29 28.47 -6.91
CA ILE A 20 -18.01 27.72 -6.91
C ILE A 20 -18.14 26.54 -5.95
N ALA A 21 -18.50 25.36 -6.48
CA ALA A 21 -18.80 24.19 -5.67
C ALA A 21 -17.54 23.57 -5.00
N TYR A 22 -16.38 23.67 -5.67
CA TYR A 22 -15.13 23.03 -5.22
C TYR A 22 -14.00 24.05 -5.00
N GLY A 23 -14.29 25.17 -4.34
CA GLY A 23 -13.28 26.20 -4.06
C GLY A 23 -12.11 25.70 -3.22
N GLY A 24 -12.34 24.74 -2.31
CA GLY A 24 -11.30 24.09 -1.50
C GLY A 24 -10.31 23.23 -2.30
N LEU A 25 -10.56 22.96 -3.58
CA LEU A 25 -9.64 22.24 -4.45
C LEU A 25 -8.44 23.11 -4.90
N GLU A 26 -8.59 24.41 -4.88
CA GLU A 26 -7.59 25.38 -5.36
C GLU A 26 -6.21 25.18 -4.68
N PRO A 27 -6.08 25.16 -3.34
CA PRO A 27 -4.80 24.94 -2.69
C PRO A 27 -4.17 23.57 -3.02
N VAL A 28 -4.97 22.53 -3.27
CA VAL A 28 -4.50 21.19 -3.66
C VAL A 28 -3.90 21.23 -5.07
N VAL A 29 -4.57 21.87 -6.01
CA VAL A 29 -4.08 22.02 -7.39
C VAL A 29 -2.82 22.88 -7.43
N ARG A 30 -2.79 24.00 -6.69
CA ARG A 30 -1.58 24.84 -6.57
C ARG A 30 -0.40 24.09 -5.97
N LEU A 31 -0.62 23.27 -4.97
CA LEU A 31 0.45 22.44 -4.43
C LEU A 31 0.98 21.47 -5.49
N ALA A 32 0.11 20.83 -6.25
CA ALA A 32 0.51 19.94 -7.35
C ALA A 32 1.32 20.68 -8.42
N GLU A 33 0.93 21.90 -8.76
CA GLU A 33 1.68 22.77 -9.70
C GLU A 33 3.04 23.18 -9.14
N ARG A 34 3.10 23.61 -7.88
CA ARG A 34 4.36 23.98 -7.20
C ARG A 34 5.34 22.79 -7.11
N CYS A 35 4.82 21.58 -6.94
CA CYS A 35 5.61 20.34 -6.98
C CYS A 35 5.92 19.87 -8.42
N GLY A 36 5.61 20.69 -9.43
CA GLY A 36 6.00 20.47 -10.82
C GLY A 36 5.22 19.35 -11.53
N LEU A 37 4.06 18.91 -11.03
CA LEU A 37 3.31 17.81 -11.64
C LEU A 37 3.04 18.02 -13.15
N PRO A 38 2.58 19.19 -13.62
CA PRO A 38 2.36 19.42 -15.05
C PRO A 38 3.64 19.27 -15.89
N ALA A 39 4.76 19.78 -15.40
CA ALA A 39 6.06 19.69 -16.08
C ALA A 39 6.55 18.24 -16.14
N LEU A 40 6.48 17.52 -15.03
CA LEU A 40 6.83 16.09 -14.96
C LEU A 40 6.02 15.24 -15.95
N VAL A 41 4.72 15.52 -16.06
CA VAL A 41 3.86 14.83 -17.04
C VAL A 41 4.26 15.21 -18.46
N GLY A 42 4.46 16.49 -18.74
CA GLY A 42 4.87 16.97 -20.06
C GLY A 42 6.23 16.40 -20.51
N GLU A 43 7.15 16.18 -19.56
CA GLU A 43 8.48 15.62 -19.85
C GLU A 43 8.45 14.09 -20.01
N HIS A 44 7.71 13.37 -19.16
CA HIS A 44 7.84 11.91 -19.04
C HIS A 44 6.72 11.11 -19.68
N VAL A 45 5.54 11.70 -19.94
CA VAL A 45 4.42 10.99 -20.57
C VAL A 45 4.41 11.26 -22.08
N ARG A 46 4.71 10.23 -22.84
CA ARG A 46 4.74 10.26 -24.30
C ARG A 46 3.71 9.29 -24.85
N LEU A 47 2.63 9.81 -25.39
CA LEU A 47 1.61 9.05 -26.10
C LEU A 47 1.82 9.23 -27.62
N PRO A 48 1.47 8.22 -28.44
CA PRO A 48 1.49 8.36 -29.88
C PRO A 48 0.64 9.53 -30.34
N ALA A 49 1.11 10.23 -31.35
CA ALA A 49 0.28 11.20 -32.04
C ALA A 49 -0.92 10.50 -32.68
N SER A 50 -2.10 11.09 -32.55
CA SER A 50 -3.32 10.60 -33.17
C SER A 50 -4.07 11.75 -33.84
N ASN A 51 -4.79 11.47 -34.93
CA ASN A 51 -5.53 12.49 -35.68
C ASN A 51 -6.66 13.12 -34.87
N ASP A 52 -7.15 12.43 -33.85
CA ASP A 52 -8.19 12.92 -32.92
C ASP A 52 -7.64 13.70 -31.71
N GLY A 53 -6.33 13.93 -31.65
CA GLY A 53 -5.70 14.64 -30.53
C GLY A 53 -5.67 13.90 -29.20
N THR A 54 -5.96 12.59 -29.19
CA THR A 54 -6.02 11.79 -27.95
C THR A 54 -4.71 11.83 -27.17
N GLY A 55 -3.55 11.82 -27.84
CA GLY A 55 -2.23 11.93 -27.21
C GLY A 55 -1.78 13.36 -26.88
N ALA A 56 -2.49 14.39 -27.37
CA ALA A 56 -2.08 15.78 -27.20
C ALA A 56 -2.33 16.30 -25.78
N PHE A 57 -1.49 17.23 -25.33
CA PHE A 57 -1.62 17.94 -24.05
C PHE A 57 -1.81 17.01 -22.83
N PRO A 58 -0.94 15.98 -22.59
CA PRO A 58 -1.10 15.02 -21.52
C PRO A 58 -1.14 15.67 -20.13
N ALA A 59 -0.39 16.75 -19.92
CA ALA A 59 -0.36 17.47 -18.66
C ALA A 59 -1.74 18.04 -18.28
N ALA A 60 -2.42 18.75 -19.18
CA ALA A 60 -3.72 19.31 -18.90
C ALA A 60 -4.78 18.23 -18.65
N LYS A 61 -4.71 17.10 -19.37
CA LYS A 61 -5.62 15.96 -19.18
C LYS A 61 -5.37 15.28 -17.83
N LEU A 62 -4.11 15.06 -17.45
CA LEU A 62 -3.77 14.45 -16.17
C LEU A 62 -4.16 15.40 -15.01
N MET A 63 -3.90 16.69 -15.12
CA MET A 63 -4.32 17.66 -14.11
C MET A 63 -5.84 17.69 -13.93
N SER A 64 -6.61 17.60 -15.03
CA SER A 64 -8.07 17.47 -14.94
C SER A 64 -8.48 16.21 -14.18
N LEU A 65 -7.85 15.05 -14.47
CA LEU A 65 -8.09 13.79 -13.77
C LEU A 65 -7.77 13.90 -12.28
N VAL A 66 -6.58 14.39 -11.94
CA VAL A 66 -6.16 14.55 -10.54
C VAL A 66 -7.08 15.50 -9.77
N GLY A 67 -7.44 16.64 -10.39
CA GLY A 67 -8.36 17.60 -9.80
C GLY A 67 -9.74 16.99 -9.55
N GLY A 68 -10.30 16.28 -10.53
CA GLY A 68 -11.58 15.60 -10.39
C GLY A 68 -11.56 14.53 -9.30
N MET A 69 -10.53 13.69 -9.26
CA MET A 69 -10.34 12.70 -8.21
C MET A 69 -10.26 13.35 -6.83
N ALA A 70 -9.50 14.44 -6.67
CA ALA A 70 -9.41 15.18 -5.42
C ALA A 70 -10.74 15.85 -5.03
N ALA A 71 -11.59 16.18 -5.99
CA ALA A 71 -12.95 16.67 -5.78
C ALA A 71 -13.98 15.53 -5.52
N GLY A 72 -13.53 14.28 -5.42
CA GLY A 72 -14.40 13.13 -5.13
C GLY A 72 -15.13 12.57 -6.36
N ALA A 73 -14.63 12.80 -7.57
CA ALA A 73 -15.12 12.13 -8.77
C ALA A 73 -14.76 10.64 -8.72
N ASP A 74 -15.72 9.76 -8.92
CA ASP A 74 -15.56 8.31 -8.92
C ASP A 74 -15.74 7.68 -10.31
N SER A 75 -16.19 8.48 -11.28
CA SER A 75 -16.38 8.11 -12.67
C SER A 75 -15.85 9.17 -13.64
N ILE A 76 -15.75 8.80 -14.92
CA ILE A 76 -15.38 9.75 -15.98
C ILE A 76 -16.41 10.86 -16.10
N ASP A 77 -17.68 10.56 -15.95
CA ASP A 77 -18.76 11.53 -16.11
C ASP A 77 -18.74 12.58 -14.99
N ASP A 78 -18.31 12.20 -13.80
CA ASP A 78 -18.14 13.14 -12.67
C ASP A 78 -17.07 14.21 -12.90
N MET A 79 -16.24 14.07 -13.91
CA MET A 79 -15.25 15.09 -14.29
C MET A 79 -15.90 16.41 -14.68
N ASP A 80 -17.16 16.39 -15.09
CA ASP A 80 -17.91 17.61 -15.35
C ASP A 80 -18.13 18.49 -14.10
N ARG A 81 -18.01 17.92 -12.89
CA ARG A 81 -18.08 18.70 -11.63
C ARG A 81 -17.13 19.89 -11.62
N LEU A 82 -15.97 19.77 -12.26
CA LEU A 82 -14.99 20.86 -12.37
C LEU A 82 -15.31 21.89 -13.45
N ARG A 83 -16.38 21.70 -14.23
CA ARG A 83 -16.73 22.53 -15.38
C ARG A 83 -18.05 23.30 -15.21
N HIS A 84 -18.80 22.98 -14.14
CA HIS A 84 -20.09 23.62 -13.88
C HIS A 84 -19.97 24.91 -13.06
N GLY A 85 -20.98 25.78 -13.18
CA GLY A 85 -21.05 27.06 -12.47
C GLY A 85 -19.84 27.96 -12.76
N ALA A 86 -19.35 28.61 -11.73
CA ALA A 86 -18.18 29.49 -11.81
C ALA A 86 -16.84 28.76 -11.67
N MET A 87 -16.81 27.43 -11.71
CA MET A 87 -15.56 26.66 -11.61
C MET A 87 -14.50 27.06 -12.64
N GLY A 88 -14.92 27.46 -13.85
CA GLY A 88 -14.04 27.98 -14.89
C GLY A 88 -13.29 29.26 -14.53
N ARG A 89 -13.70 29.98 -13.46
CA ARG A 89 -12.96 31.14 -12.91
C ARG A 89 -11.74 30.70 -12.08
N LEU A 90 -11.80 29.51 -11.48
CA LEU A 90 -10.69 28.95 -10.70
C LEU A 90 -9.78 28.05 -11.54
N PHE A 91 -10.35 27.24 -12.41
CA PHE A 91 -9.63 26.22 -13.16
C PHE A 91 -9.84 26.36 -14.64
N SER A 92 -8.83 26.86 -15.35
CA SER A 92 -8.84 26.94 -16.81
C SER A 92 -8.41 25.62 -17.45
N GLY A 93 -8.99 25.33 -18.61
CA GLY A 93 -8.53 24.21 -19.46
C GLY A 93 -8.90 22.81 -18.95
N VAL A 94 -9.88 22.70 -18.03
CA VAL A 94 -10.44 21.40 -17.61
C VAL A 94 -11.04 20.68 -18.80
N ARG A 95 -10.63 19.45 -19.04
CA ARG A 95 -11.02 18.65 -20.22
C ARG A 95 -12.34 17.94 -19.99
N ALA A 96 -13.11 17.80 -21.08
CA ALA A 96 -14.40 17.11 -21.05
C ALA A 96 -14.26 15.61 -20.75
N PRO A 97 -15.25 14.96 -20.12
CA PRO A 97 -15.27 13.53 -19.82
C PRO A 97 -14.91 12.65 -21.02
N SER A 98 -15.48 12.91 -22.20
CA SER A 98 -15.19 12.17 -23.42
C SER A 98 -13.72 12.21 -23.83
N THR A 99 -13.10 13.39 -23.71
CA THR A 99 -11.67 13.59 -23.99
C THR A 99 -10.80 12.82 -22.98
N LEU A 100 -11.15 12.87 -21.70
CA LEU A 100 -10.42 12.17 -20.64
C LEU A 100 -10.57 10.64 -20.78
N GLY A 101 -11.76 10.16 -21.13
CA GLY A 101 -12.00 8.75 -21.38
C GLY A 101 -11.19 8.21 -22.57
N SER A 102 -11.11 8.96 -23.68
CA SER A 102 -10.27 8.62 -24.83
C SER A 102 -8.79 8.62 -24.45
N PHE A 103 -8.33 9.61 -23.70
CA PHE A 103 -6.98 9.71 -23.18
C PHE A 103 -6.59 8.49 -22.33
N LEU A 104 -7.43 8.08 -21.37
CA LEU A 104 -7.16 6.92 -20.53
C LEU A 104 -7.11 5.61 -21.34
N ARG A 105 -7.98 5.45 -22.32
CA ARG A 105 -7.99 4.25 -23.19
C ARG A 105 -6.75 4.15 -24.10
N SER A 106 -6.02 5.22 -24.31
CA SER A 106 -4.79 5.20 -25.10
C SER A 106 -3.58 4.64 -24.36
N PHE A 107 -3.67 4.45 -23.04
CA PHE A 107 -2.56 3.95 -22.24
C PHE A 107 -2.33 2.47 -22.44
N THR A 108 -1.07 2.12 -22.72
CA THR A 108 -0.55 0.76 -22.73
C THR A 108 0.39 0.54 -21.54
N HIS A 109 0.87 -0.69 -21.35
CA HIS A 109 1.80 -1.01 -20.27
C HIS A 109 3.04 -0.09 -20.20
N GLY A 110 3.59 0.31 -21.36
CA GLY A 110 4.71 1.24 -21.41
C GLY A 110 4.37 2.62 -20.86
N HIS A 111 3.20 3.14 -21.20
CA HIS A 111 2.73 4.44 -20.73
C HIS A 111 2.41 4.42 -19.22
N VAL A 112 1.90 3.32 -18.69
CA VAL A 112 1.70 3.16 -17.23
C VAL A 112 3.04 3.22 -16.49
N LYS A 113 4.12 2.67 -17.04
CA LYS A 113 5.47 2.82 -16.45
C LYS A 113 5.95 4.27 -16.43
N GLN A 114 5.59 5.06 -17.42
CA GLN A 114 5.89 6.50 -17.44
C GLN A 114 5.16 7.22 -16.30
N LEU A 115 3.87 6.88 -16.06
CA LEU A 115 3.12 7.42 -14.92
C LEU A 115 3.72 7.02 -13.57
N HIS A 116 4.21 5.79 -13.41
CA HIS A 116 4.94 5.39 -12.19
C HIS A 116 6.19 6.26 -11.98
N ALA A 117 6.92 6.59 -13.05
CA ALA A 117 8.08 7.46 -12.96
C ALA A 117 7.71 8.90 -12.59
N VAL A 118 6.62 9.44 -13.13
CA VAL A 118 6.05 10.74 -12.74
C VAL A 118 5.66 10.74 -11.27
N ALA A 119 4.91 9.74 -10.81
CA ALA A 119 4.42 9.67 -9.44
C ALA A 119 5.57 9.70 -8.41
N ARG A 120 6.65 8.96 -8.65
CA ARG A 120 7.81 8.96 -7.74
C ARG A 120 8.53 10.30 -7.69
N ARG A 121 8.71 10.96 -8.84
CA ARG A 121 9.34 12.28 -8.91
C ARG A 121 8.46 13.34 -8.23
N PHE A 122 7.17 13.27 -8.49
CA PHE A 122 6.21 14.15 -7.85
C PHE A 122 6.21 13.95 -6.31
N LEU A 123 6.27 12.72 -5.84
CA LEU A 123 6.33 12.45 -4.39
C LEU A 123 7.61 13.02 -3.76
N HIS A 124 8.75 12.93 -4.45
CA HIS A 124 10.01 13.55 -4.02
C HIS A 124 9.85 15.07 -3.89
N GLU A 125 9.31 15.74 -4.91
CA GLU A 125 9.08 17.19 -4.87
C GLU A 125 8.06 17.57 -3.79
N LEU A 126 7.00 16.78 -3.62
CA LEU A 126 6.02 16.99 -2.56
C LEU A 126 6.67 16.90 -1.17
N ALA A 127 7.56 15.94 -0.94
CA ALA A 127 8.30 15.80 0.32
C ALA A 127 9.23 16.99 0.61
N ARG A 128 9.68 17.71 -0.42
CA ARG A 128 10.47 18.96 -0.24
C ARG A 128 9.61 20.16 0.16
N HIS A 129 8.32 20.14 -0.14
CA HIS A 129 7.39 21.22 0.13
C HIS A 129 6.54 21.00 1.38
N THR A 130 6.41 19.75 1.83
CA THR A 130 5.60 19.38 2.99
C THR A 130 6.30 18.30 3.82
N PRO A 131 6.13 18.26 5.15
CA PRO A 131 6.71 17.23 6.01
C PRO A 131 5.90 15.91 5.87
N LEU A 132 6.05 15.20 4.74
CA LEU A 132 5.31 13.95 4.49
C LEU A 132 5.66 12.82 5.46
N LEU A 133 6.92 12.73 5.88
CA LEU A 133 7.46 11.63 6.67
C LEU A 133 8.18 12.16 7.92
N PRO A 134 7.49 12.83 8.86
CA PRO A 134 8.10 13.27 10.10
C PRO A 134 8.68 12.07 10.86
N GLY A 135 9.91 12.22 11.42
CA GLY A 135 10.62 11.14 12.11
C GLY A 135 11.32 10.11 11.20
N ALA A 136 11.34 10.32 9.88
CA ALA A 136 12.00 9.42 8.95
C ALA A 136 13.54 9.46 9.01
N ASP A 137 14.10 10.44 9.68
CA ASP A 137 15.50 10.55 10.07
C ASP A 137 15.88 9.56 11.20
N GLN A 138 14.91 9.10 11.98
CA GLN A 138 15.08 8.08 13.01
C GLN A 138 14.67 6.69 12.52
N ALA A 139 13.42 6.51 12.10
CA ALA A 139 12.93 5.23 11.60
C ALA A 139 11.80 5.41 10.60
N ALA A 140 11.82 4.59 9.54
CA ALA A 140 10.74 4.47 8.58
C ALA A 140 10.52 3.01 8.19
N TYR A 141 9.30 2.71 7.79
CA TYR A 141 8.87 1.38 7.39
C TYR A 141 8.43 1.40 5.92
N VAL A 142 8.86 0.40 5.19
CA VAL A 142 8.41 0.12 3.82
C VAL A 142 7.55 -1.11 3.87
N ASP A 143 6.27 -0.97 3.62
CA ASP A 143 5.32 -2.08 3.53
C ASP A 143 4.98 -2.36 2.07
N ILE A 144 5.07 -3.61 1.66
CA ILE A 144 4.70 -4.01 0.31
C ILE A 144 3.61 -5.07 0.34
N ASP A 145 2.64 -4.90 -0.55
CA ASP A 145 1.60 -5.89 -0.77
C ASP A 145 1.08 -5.81 -2.20
N ASP A 146 0.27 -6.79 -2.62
CA ASP A 146 -0.39 -6.74 -3.91
C ASP A 146 -1.91 -6.91 -3.79
N THR A 147 -2.58 -6.36 -4.77
CA THR A 147 -4.03 -6.48 -4.85
C THR A 147 -4.48 -6.69 -6.29
N ILE A 148 -5.62 -7.36 -6.48
CA ILE A 148 -6.26 -7.47 -7.78
C ILE A 148 -7.26 -6.34 -7.96
N ARG A 149 -7.09 -5.61 -9.07
CA ARG A 149 -8.06 -4.63 -9.53
C ARG A 149 -8.91 -5.28 -10.61
N ARG A 150 -10.18 -5.51 -10.30
CA ARG A 150 -11.15 -6.05 -11.26
C ARG A 150 -11.21 -5.14 -12.48
N THR A 151 -11.25 -5.72 -13.66
CA THR A 151 -11.46 -5.00 -14.92
C THR A 151 -12.72 -5.51 -15.60
N HIS A 152 -13.42 -4.58 -16.23
CA HIS A 152 -14.60 -4.87 -17.05
C HIS A 152 -14.24 -4.77 -18.53
N GLY A 153 -15.02 -5.43 -19.38
CA GLY A 153 -14.77 -5.48 -20.83
C GLY A 153 -13.76 -6.55 -21.25
N TYR A 154 -13.61 -6.69 -22.58
CA TYR A 154 -12.88 -7.82 -23.19
C TYR A 154 -11.44 -7.47 -23.57
N ALA A 155 -11.12 -6.20 -23.82
CA ALA A 155 -9.89 -5.76 -24.50
C ALA A 155 -8.84 -5.11 -23.57
N LYS A 156 -8.93 -5.29 -22.24
CA LYS A 156 -7.94 -4.73 -21.31
C LYS A 156 -6.60 -5.47 -21.42
N GLN A 157 -5.55 -4.75 -21.79
CA GLN A 157 -4.20 -5.32 -21.94
C GLN A 157 -3.71 -5.94 -20.63
N GLY A 158 -3.42 -7.23 -20.65
CA GLY A 158 -2.86 -7.95 -19.50
C GLY A 158 -3.89 -8.38 -18.45
N ALA A 159 -5.16 -8.05 -18.61
CA ALA A 159 -6.21 -8.55 -17.72
C ALA A 159 -6.35 -10.07 -17.85
N GLY A 160 -6.52 -10.73 -16.72
CA GLY A 160 -6.67 -12.20 -16.66
C GLY A 160 -7.05 -12.65 -15.26
N TYR A 161 -7.37 -13.93 -15.15
CA TYR A 161 -7.69 -14.58 -13.88
C TYR A 161 -6.41 -15.01 -13.17
N GLY A 162 -6.21 -14.57 -11.96
CA GLY A 162 -5.15 -15.01 -11.05
C GLY A 162 -5.68 -15.93 -9.97
N TYR A 163 -4.92 -16.08 -8.90
CA TYR A 163 -5.27 -16.90 -7.72
C TYR A 163 -6.63 -16.52 -7.12
N SER A 164 -6.96 -15.23 -7.11
CA SER A 164 -8.24 -14.72 -6.60
C SER A 164 -9.46 -15.12 -7.43
N LYS A 165 -9.28 -15.76 -8.59
CA LYS A 165 -10.35 -16.08 -9.57
C LYS A 165 -11.15 -14.84 -10.04
N VAL A 166 -10.63 -13.65 -9.82
CA VAL A 166 -11.18 -12.39 -10.32
C VAL A 166 -10.44 -12.00 -11.58
N LYS A 167 -11.17 -11.69 -12.67
CA LYS A 167 -10.58 -11.12 -13.88
C LYS A 167 -10.12 -9.70 -13.58
N GLY A 168 -8.84 -9.42 -13.76
CA GLY A 168 -8.31 -8.09 -13.44
C GLY A 168 -6.85 -7.94 -13.75
N LEU A 169 -6.28 -6.86 -13.24
CA LEU A 169 -4.85 -6.55 -13.23
C LEU A 169 -4.34 -6.65 -11.80
N ASN A 170 -3.13 -7.16 -11.63
CA ASN A 170 -2.47 -7.19 -10.35
C ASN A 170 -1.68 -5.88 -10.13
N ALA A 171 -1.87 -5.24 -8.99
CA ALA A 171 -1.15 -4.03 -8.61
C ALA A 171 -0.31 -4.30 -7.36
N LEU A 172 1.03 -4.14 -7.48
CA LEU A 172 1.90 -4.01 -6.32
C LEU A 172 1.80 -2.60 -5.77
N LEU A 173 1.70 -2.48 -4.45
CA LEU A 173 1.80 -1.22 -3.71
C LEU A 173 2.99 -1.28 -2.77
N GLY A 174 3.76 -0.19 -2.75
CA GLY A 174 4.80 0.07 -1.77
C GLY A 174 4.44 1.32 -0.98
N VAL A 175 4.24 1.14 0.31
CA VAL A 175 3.82 2.18 1.23
C VAL A 175 4.97 2.51 2.15
N VAL A 176 5.17 3.79 2.46
CA VAL A 176 6.14 4.25 3.44
C VAL A 176 5.41 4.93 4.59
N SER A 177 5.80 4.61 5.81
CA SER A 177 5.28 5.24 7.02
C SER A 177 6.39 5.43 8.05
N THR A 178 6.15 6.31 9.01
CA THR A 178 6.95 6.46 10.23
C THR A 178 6.06 6.25 11.46
N PRO A 179 6.59 6.18 12.66
CA PRO A 179 5.75 6.19 13.86
C PRO A 179 4.88 7.44 14.01
N LEU A 180 5.23 8.53 13.30
CA LEU A 180 4.62 9.86 13.43
C LEU A 180 3.84 10.28 12.17
N SER A 181 3.94 9.54 11.06
CA SER A 181 3.27 9.90 9.80
C SER A 181 2.08 9.01 9.48
N ALA A 182 1.11 9.55 8.75
CA ALA A 182 0.21 8.73 7.96
C ALA A 182 1.01 7.94 6.90
N PRO A 183 0.51 6.78 6.45
CA PRO A 183 1.15 6.01 5.39
C PRO A 183 1.05 6.73 4.04
N VAL A 184 2.14 6.70 3.26
CA VAL A 184 2.25 7.33 1.94
C VAL A 184 2.55 6.27 0.88
N ILE A 185 1.82 6.25 -0.22
CA ILE A 185 2.10 5.36 -1.35
C ILE A 185 3.36 5.87 -2.07
N ALA A 186 4.48 5.17 -1.90
CA ALA A 186 5.77 5.54 -2.45
C ALA A 186 6.04 4.95 -3.84
N ALA A 187 5.47 3.79 -4.12
CA ALA A 187 5.58 3.15 -5.43
C ALA A 187 4.33 2.31 -5.74
N THR A 188 4.02 2.22 -7.03
CA THR A 188 2.99 1.33 -7.54
C THR A 188 3.52 0.59 -8.77
N ARG A 189 3.06 -0.63 -9.01
CA ARG A 189 3.41 -1.37 -10.22
C ARG A 189 2.24 -2.21 -10.71
N LEU A 190 1.67 -1.81 -11.84
CA LEU A 190 0.63 -2.58 -12.48
C LEU A 190 1.24 -3.76 -13.26
N ARG A 191 0.66 -4.95 -13.11
CA ARG A 191 1.13 -6.20 -13.70
C ARG A 191 -0.04 -6.97 -14.33
N LYS A 192 0.27 -7.99 -15.13
CA LYS A 192 -0.76 -8.91 -15.63
C LYS A 192 -1.53 -9.55 -14.47
N GLY A 193 -2.84 -9.76 -14.64
CA GLY A 193 -3.72 -10.34 -13.61
C GLY A 193 -3.21 -11.65 -12.99
N PRO A 194 -2.73 -12.63 -13.77
CA PRO A 194 -2.22 -13.89 -13.21
C PRO A 194 -0.78 -13.82 -12.67
N SER A 195 -0.22 -12.61 -12.44
CA SER A 195 1.12 -12.48 -11.90
C SER A 195 1.18 -12.96 -10.45
N ASN A 196 2.18 -13.79 -10.14
CA ASN A 196 2.52 -14.17 -8.77
C ASN A 196 3.10 -12.95 -8.03
N SER A 197 2.80 -12.80 -6.73
CA SER A 197 3.26 -11.69 -5.88
C SER A 197 4.77 -11.53 -5.91
N ALA A 198 5.54 -12.61 -5.83
CA ALA A 198 7.01 -12.59 -5.86
C ALA A 198 7.60 -12.11 -7.19
N ARG A 199 6.86 -12.19 -8.31
CA ARG A 199 7.40 -11.82 -9.62
C ARG A 199 7.74 -10.32 -9.69
N GLY A 200 9.04 -10.02 -9.84
CA GLY A 200 9.55 -8.65 -9.91
C GLY A 200 9.54 -7.90 -8.57
N ALA A 201 9.27 -8.60 -7.45
CA ALA A 201 9.21 -8.00 -6.12
C ALA A 201 10.55 -7.41 -5.69
N ALA A 202 11.68 -8.06 -5.94
CA ALA A 202 13.00 -7.54 -5.58
C ALA A 202 13.30 -6.18 -6.23
N ALA A 203 13.01 -6.03 -7.53
CA ALA A 203 13.18 -4.76 -8.21
C ALA A 203 12.19 -3.70 -7.71
N PHE A 204 10.98 -4.11 -7.34
CA PHE A 204 9.97 -3.22 -6.78
C PHE A 204 10.34 -2.74 -5.38
N VAL A 205 10.83 -3.62 -4.51
CA VAL A 205 11.36 -3.27 -3.19
C VAL A 205 12.50 -2.27 -3.33
N ALA A 206 13.46 -2.53 -4.23
CA ALA A 206 14.56 -1.61 -4.47
C ALA A 206 14.09 -0.22 -4.95
N GLU A 207 13.05 -0.18 -5.78
CA GLU A 207 12.42 1.06 -6.23
C GLU A 207 11.75 1.80 -5.07
N THR A 208 10.96 1.11 -4.24
CA THR A 208 10.26 1.70 -3.09
C THR A 208 11.24 2.23 -2.06
N ILE A 209 12.30 1.48 -1.74
CA ILE A 209 13.36 1.91 -0.81
C ILE A 209 14.05 3.18 -1.32
N ARG A 210 14.42 3.25 -2.61
CA ARG A 210 15.04 4.46 -3.18
C ARG A 210 14.09 5.65 -3.13
N THR A 211 12.80 5.44 -3.39
CA THR A 211 11.79 6.49 -3.28
C THR A 211 11.67 6.97 -1.83
N ALA A 212 11.62 6.07 -0.84
CA ALA A 212 11.60 6.43 0.57
C ALA A 212 12.82 7.26 0.97
N ARG A 213 14.01 6.83 0.54
CA ARG A 213 15.27 7.57 0.77
C ARG A 213 15.24 8.97 0.14
N SER A 214 14.74 9.09 -1.09
CA SER A 214 14.61 10.40 -1.76
C SER A 214 13.59 11.32 -1.08
N CYS A 215 12.63 10.77 -0.34
CA CYS A 215 11.64 11.52 0.45
C CYS A 215 12.09 11.81 1.89
N GLY A 216 13.36 11.56 2.23
CA GLY A 216 13.95 11.93 3.54
C GLY A 216 14.09 10.80 4.55
N ALA A 217 13.78 9.54 4.20
CA ALA A 217 13.99 8.40 5.09
C ALA A 217 15.49 8.06 5.22
N SER A 218 16.21 8.82 6.06
CA SER A 218 17.66 8.67 6.28
C SER A 218 18.01 7.73 7.44
N GLY A 219 17.10 7.52 8.38
CA GLY A 219 17.27 6.66 9.55
C GLY A 219 17.15 5.17 9.27
N LEU A 220 16.83 4.40 10.31
CA LEU A 220 16.55 2.97 10.22
C LEU A 220 15.39 2.75 9.24
N LEU A 221 15.62 1.98 8.19
CA LEU A 221 14.58 1.61 7.22
C LEU A 221 14.35 0.11 7.29
N VAL A 222 13.10 -0.29 7.51
CA VAL A 222 12.69 -1.70 7.64
C VAL A 222 11.65 -2.04 6.58
N LEU A 223 11.97 -3.00 5.71
CA LEU A 223 10.99 -3.62 4.82
C LEU A 223 10.10 -4.57 5.62
N ARG A 224 8.79 -4.45 5.53
CA ARG A 224 7.83 -5.41 6.07
C ARG A 224 7.00 -6.00 4.92
N ALA A 225 6.77 -7.30 4.95
CA ALA A 225 6.01 -7.98 3.90
C ALA A 225 5.39 -9.28 4.41
N ASP A 226 4.39 -9.75 3.71
CA ASP A 226 3.79 -11.06 3.94
C ASP A 226 4.63 -12.21 3.38
N SER A 227 4.18 -13.44 3.58
CA SER A 227 4.90 -14.65 3.16
C SER A 227 4.98 -14.86 1.65
N ALA A 228 4.19 -14.15 0.86
CA ALA A 228 4.26 -14.21 -0.61
C ALA A 228 5.53 -13.54 -1.15
N PHE A 229 6.12 -12.62 -0.37
CA PHE A 229 7.36 -11.92 -0.71
C PHE A 229 8.60 -12.54 -0.05
N TYR A 230 8.46 -13.64 0.68
CA TYR A 230 9.60 -14.34 1.27
C TYR A 230 10.46 -14.98 0.18
N GLY A 231 11.57 -14.33 -0.13
CA GLY A 231 12.50 -14.76 -1.17
C GLY A 231 13.91 -14.19 -0.99
N ALA A 232 14.92 -14.96 -1.37
CA ALA A 232 16.34 -14.56 -1.23
C ALA A 232 16.65 -13.27 -2.03
N ASP A 233 16.05 -13.11 -3.20
CA ASP A 233 16.22 -11.95 -4.07
C ASP A 233 15.61 -10.68 -3.45
N VAL A 234 14.45 -10.79 -2.81
CA VAL A 234 13.79 -9.69 -2.09
C VAL A 234 14.65 -9.24 -0.90
N ILE A 235 15.08 -10.18 -0.06
CA ILE A 235 15.89 -9.90 1.13
C ILE A 235 17.25 -9.30 0.73
N ASN A 236 17.90 -9.89 -0.27
CA ASN A 236 19.19 -9.38 -0.74
C ASN A 236 19.08 -7.99 -1.38
N ALA A 237 17.99 -7.70 -2.12
CA ALA A 237 17.73 -6.36 -2.66
C ALA A 237 17.54 -5.33 -1.54
N CYS A 238 16.84 -5.70 -0.46
CA CYS A 238 16.65 -4.87 0.72
C CYS A 238 17.99 -4.56 1.39
N ARG A 239 18.78 -5.59 1.71
CA ARG A 239 20.08 -5.46 2.38
C ARG A 239 21.10 -4.68 1.54
N ALA A 240 21.13 -4.89 0.23
CA ALA A 240 22.01 -4.16 -0.70
C ALA A 240 21.78 -2.64 -0.69
N LEU A 241 20.60 -2.19 -0.27
CA LEU A 241 20.23 -0.78 -0.13
C LEU A 241 20.30 -0.26 1.31
N GLY A 242 20.94 -1.01 2.21
CA GLY A 242 21.10 -0.63 3.62
C GLY A 242 19.78 -0.59 4.41
N ALA A 243 18.75 -1.30 3.94
CA ALA A 243 17.52 -1.46 4.69
C ALA A 243 17.50 -2.81 5.41
N ARG A 244 16.77 -2.88 6.52
CA ARG A 244 16.45 -4.11 7.25
C ARG A 244 15.19 -4.73 6.71
N PHE A 245 14.94 -5.98 7.06
CA PHE A 245 13.73 -6.67 6.64
C PHE A 245 13.02 -7.33 7.82
N SER A 246 11.71 -7.52 7.68
CA SER A 246 10.87 -8.33 8.55
C SER A 246 9.75 -8.95 7.71
N ILE A 247 9.85 -10.22 7.39
CA ILE A 247 8.98 -10.90 6.42
C ILE A 247 8.32 -12.10 7.08
N THR A 248 7.01 -12.21 6.96
CA THR A 248 6.26 -13.37 7.45
C THR A 248 6.75 -14.65 6.78
N MET A 249 6.92 -15.72 7.55
CA MET A 249 7.26 -17.05 7.04
C MET A 249 6.06 -17.98 6.99
N ARG A 250 6.02 -18.81 5.95
CA ARG A 250 5.08 -19.93 5.94
C ARG A 250 5.53 -21.01 6.91
N MET A 251 4.59 -21.58 7.65
CA MET A 251 4.82 -22.63 8.63
C MET A 251 5.09 -24.00 7.94
N ASN A 252 6.21 -24.10 7.22
CA ASN A 252 6.68 -25.35 6.63
C ASN A 252 7.41 -26.24 7.67
N ALA A 253 7.78 -27.45 7.28
CA ALA A 253 8.42 -28.41 8.19
C ALA A 253 9.72 -27.88 8.82
N SER A 254 10.57 -27.18 8.06
CA SER A 254 11.82 -26.60 8.55
C SER A 254 11.58 -25.53 9.61
N VAL A 255 10.62 -24.62 9.37
CA VAL A 255 10.27 -23.56 10.33
C VAL A 255 9.69 -24.17 11.60
N LYS A 256 8.77 -25.15 11.48
CA LYS A 256 8.20 -25.86 12.63
C LYS A 256 9.28 -26.57 13.46
N ALA A 257 10.20 -27.30 12.80
CA ALA A 257 11.30 -27.97 13.47
C ALA A 257 12.25 -26.99 14.18
N THR A 258 12.45 -25.81 13.61
CA THR A 258 13.25 -24.74 14.24
C THR A 258 12.56 -24.18 15.47
N ILE A 259 11.27 -23.87 15.38
CA ILE A 259 10.48 -23.36 16.51
C ILE A 259 10.42 -24.39 17.65
N ALA A 260 10.31 -25.68 17.34
CA ALA A 260 10.29 -26.75 18.34
C ALA A 260 11.61 -26.88 19.15
N ARG A 261 12.67 -26.20 18.73
CA ARG A 261 13.96 -26.14 19.46
C ARG A 261 14.05 -24.97 20.41
N ILE A 262 13.03 -24.12 20.48
CA ILE A 262 12.96 -23.00 21.42
C ILE A 262 12.58 -23.59 22.78
N ASP A 263 13.42 -23.33 23.79
CA ASP A 263 13.16 -23.79 25.16
C ASP A 263 11.90 -23.16 25.71
N GLU A 264 11.16 -23.88 26.56
CA GLU A 264 9.84 -23.41 27.04
C GLU A 264 9.95 -22.17 27.93
N ASP A 265 11.04 -21.96 28.60
CA ASP A 265 11.36 -20.78 29.44
C ASP A 265 11.73 -19.53 28.63
N ALA A 266 12.06 -19.70 27.34
CA ALA A 266 12.36 -18.57 26.43
C ALA A 266 11.12 -17.82 25.94
N TRP A 267 9.93 -18.37 26.15
CA TRP A 267 8.68 -17.75 25.71
C TRP A 267 8.27 -16.61 26.66
N THR A 268 8.06 -15.43 26.10
CA THR A 268 7.70 -14.23 26.85
C THR A 268 6.29 -13.76 26.49
N PRO A 269 5.38 -13.60 27.47
CA PRO A 269 4.05 -13.06 27.23
C PRO A 269 4.09 -11.63 26.67
N ILE A 270 3.18 -11.32 25.77
CA ILE A 270 3.08 -9.99 25.15
C ILE A 270 1.69 -9.40 25.31
N LYS A 271 1.60 -8.07 25.20
CA LYS A 271 0.30 -7.38 25.08
C LYS A 271 -0.38 -7.82 23.78
N TYR A 272 -1.52 -8.52 23.92
CA TYR A 272 -2.37 -9.00 22.85
C TYR A 272 -3.81 -8.52 23.11
N PRO A 273 -4.77 -8.52 22.18
CA PRO A 273 -6.05 -7.84 22.35
C PRO A 273 -6.81 -8.09 23.66
N GLN A 274 -6.65 -9.26 24.28
CA GLN A 274 -7.30 -9.60 25.57
C GLN A 274 -6.31 -9.70 26.74
N ALA A 275 -5.08 -9.21 26.57
CA ALA A 275 -4.07 -9.28 27.61
C ALA A 275 -4.38 -8.29 28.76
N VAL A 276 -4.21 -8.76 29.99
CA VAL A 276 -4.28 -7.96 31.21
C VAL A 276 -2.88 -7.77 31.77
N TRP A 277 -2.54 -6.57 32.19
CA TRP A 277 -1.28 -6.31 32.86
C TRP A 277 -1.37 -6.72 34.33
N ASP A 278 -0.45 -7.53 34.80
CA ASP A 278 -0.29 -7.93 36.18
C ASP A 278 0.75 -7.03 36.84
N GLU A 279 0.32 -6.17 37.72
CA GLU A 279 1.17 -5.22 38.47
C GLU A 279 2.12 -5.94 39.44
N GLU A 280 1.71 -7.04 40.04
CA GLU A 280 2.46 -7.78 41.05
C GLU A 280 3.56 -8.62 40.39
N GLY A 281 3.21 -9.34 39.31
CA GLY A 281 4.15 -10.13 38.52
C GLY A 281 4.94 -9.34 37.48
N GLN A 282 4.67 -8.03 37.29
CA GLN A 282 5.27 -7.16 36.27
C GLN A 282 5.29 -7.80 34.87
N CYS A 283 4.21 -8.50 34.52
CA CYS A 283 4.09 -9.23 33.24
C CYS A 283 2.69 -9.13 32.63
N TRP A 284 2.57 -9.53 31.39
CA TRP A 284 1.27 -9.66 30.74
C TRP A 284 0.69 -11.06 30.98
N ILE A 285 -0.51 -11.14 31.53
CA ILE A 285 -1.34 -12.33 31.44
C ILE A 285 -2.00 -12.31 30.05
N SER A 286 -1.55 -13.15 29.17
CA SER A 286 -1.90 -13.08 27.74
C SER A 286 -2.00 -14.46 27.13
N ASP A 287 -2.90 -14.60 26.13
CA ASP A 287 -2.99 -15.80 25.29
C ASP A 287 -1.89 -15.84 24.22
N ALA A 288 -0.99 -14.86 24.16
CA ALA A 288 0.05 -14.78 23.18
C ALA A 288 1.43 -14.58 23.82
N GLU A 289 2.39 -15.37 23.32
CA GLU A 289 3.78 -15.34 23.73
C GLU A 289 4.68 -15.28 22.52
N ILE A 290 5.89 -14.74 22.70
CA ILE A 290 6.92 -14.63 21.68
C ILE A 290 8.24 -15.20 22.15
N ALA A 291 8.98 -15.76 21.22
CA ALA A 291 10.37 -16.14 21.39
C ALA A 291 11.13 -15.97 20.07
N GLU A 292 12.43 -16.08 20.12
CA GLU A 292 13.27 -15.99 18.92
C GLU A 292 14.38 -17.01 18.92
N ILE A 293 14.81 -17.39 17.71
CA ILE A 293 15.94 -18.30 17.49
C ILE A 293 16.64 -17.90 16.20
N LEU A 294 17.94 -18.14 16.10
CA LEU A 294 18.66 -17.96 14.85
C LEU A 294 18.25 -18.99 13.81
N TYR A 295 18.01 -18.53 12.59
CA TYR A 295 17.60 -19.35 11.46
C TYR A 295 18.40 -18.98 10.21
N THR A 296 18.88 -19.99 9.50
CA THR A 296 19.52 -19.80 8.20
C THR A 296 18.53 -20.15 7.09
N ALA A 297 18.12 -19.15 6.35
CA ALA A 297 17.20 -19.26 5.23
C ALA A 297 17.94 -19.57 3.93
N PHE A 298 17.20 -20.17 2.97
CA PHE A 298 17.66 -20.42 1.60
C PHE A 298 18.89 -21.34 1.51
N THR A 299 18.99 -22.34 2.37
CA THR A 299 20.13 -23.29 2.45
C THR A 299 20.36 -24.08 1.15
N SER A 300 19.34 -24.20 0.29
CA SER A 300 19.45 -24.78 -1.06
C SER A 300 20.08 -23.86 -2.10
N LYS A 301 20.30 -22.59 -1.76
CA LYS A 301 20.94 -21.59 -2.62
C LYS A 301 22.45 -21.52 -2.39
N PRO A 302 23.22 -20.94 -3.33
CA PRO A 302 24.63 -20.64 -3.08
C PRO A 302 24.84 -19.83 -1.80
N LYS A 303 25.96 -20.03 -1.09
CA LYS A 303 26.25 -19.39 0.21
C LYS A 303 26.02 -17.87 0.23
N LYS A 304 26.35 -17.18 -0.85
CA LYS A 304 26.13 -15.72 -0.99
C LYS A 304 24.66 -15.29 -0.98
N GLN A 305 23.74 -16.21 -1.21
CA GLN A 305 22.31 -15.97 -1.18
C GLN A 305 21.63 -16.50 0.09
N GLN A 306 22.36 -17.24 0.91
CA GLN A 306 21.88 -17.69 2.21
C GLN A 306 21.88 -16.51 3.19
N VAL A 307 20.91 -16.49 4.07
CA VAL A 307 20.75 -15.40 5.06
C VAL A 307 20.53 -16.03 6.42
N THR A 308 21.41 -15.73 7.37
CA THR A 308 21.21 -16.06 8.78
C THR A 308 20.71 -14.83 9.51
N ALA A 309 19.55 -14.95 10.14
CA ALA A 309 18.91 -13.87 10.87
C ALA A 309 17.98 -14.44 11.97
N ARG A 310 17.28 -13.58 12.67
CA ARG A 310 16.33 -13.94 13.73
C ARG A 310 15.06 -14.53 13.13
N LEU A 311 14.62 -15.65 13.61
CA LEU A 311 13.27 -16.16 13.44
C LEU A 311 12.49 -15.81 14.71
N ILE A 312 11.62 -14.83 14.63
CA ILE A 312 10.70 -14.48 15.71
C ILE A 312 9.47 -15.36 15.56
N ALA A 313 9.17 -16.15 16.58
CA ALA A 313 7.97 -16.96 16.67
C ALA A 313 7.00 -16.33 17.66
N ARG A 314 5.73 -16.22 17.26
CA ARG A 314 4.60 -15.91 18.13
C ARG A 314 3.71 -17.13 18.22
N ARG A 315 3.36 -17.56 19.42
CA ARG A 315 2.34 -18.58 19.67
C ARG A 315 1.12 -17.94 20.32
N VAL A 316 -0.06 -18.39 19.93
CA VAL A 316 -1.35 -17.90 20.46
C VAL A 316 -2.17 -19.12 20.87
N LYS A 317 -2.75 -19.10 22.07
CA LYS A 317 -3.66 -20.16 22.54
C LYS A 317 -4.89 -20.23 21.63
N ARG A 318 -5.30 -21.43 21.25
CA ARG A 318 -6.55 -21.64 20.53
C ARG A 318 -7.70 -21.62 21.53
N LEU A 319 -8.51 -20.57 21.50
CA LEU A 319 -9.67 -20.39 22.40
C LEU A 319 -10.91 -21.20 22.00
N SER A 320 -10.92 -21.90 20.85
CA SER A 320 -12.12 -22.64 20.41
C SER A 320 -11.89 -24.15 20.40
N ALA A 321 -12.63 -24.85 21.25
CA ALA A 321 -12.76 -26.31 21.32
C ALA A 321 -13.41 -26.95 20.05
N GLY A 322 -13.72 -26.20 19.01
CA GLY A 322 -14.50 -26.62 17.84
C GLY A 322 -13.79 -27.55 16.85
N THR A 323 -12.55 -27.96 17.09
CA THR A 323 -11.79 -28.86 16.18
C THR A 323 -11.07 -30.01 16.87
N VAL A 324 -11.47 -30.36 18.09
CA VAL A 324 -10.99 -31.58 18.76
C VAL A 324 -11.94 -32.71 18.38
N PRO A 325 -11.46 -33.83 17.80
CA PRO A 325 -12.30 -34.98 17.56
C PRO A 325 -12.97 -35.42 18.85
N ALA A 326 -14.27 -35.70 18.79
CA ALA A 326 -15.04 -36.18 19.96
C ALA A 326 -14.35 -37.39 20.57
N GLY A 327 -13.91 -37.28 21.84
CA GLY A 327 -13.26 -38.35 22.60
C GLY A 327 -11.78 -38.10 22.98
N GLN A 328 -11.11 -37.04 22.49
CA GLN A 328 -9.80 -36.59 22.98
C GLN A 328 -9.98 -35.40 23.92
N GLY A 329 -9.82 -35.60 25.21
CA GLY A 329 -9.75 -34.52 26.19
C GLY A 329 -8.57 -33.59 25.86
N THR A 330 -8.82 -32.29 25.94
CA THR A 330 -7.77 -31.24 25.79
C THR A 330 -6.88 -31.26 27.04
N LEU A 331 -5.91 -32.19 27.07
CA LEU A 331 -4.89 -32.22 28.11
C LEU A 331 -3.73 -31.29 27.81
N PHE A 332 -3.65 -30.69 26.63
CA PHE A 332 -2.57 -29.83 26.23
C PHE A 332 -3.10 -28.57 25.54
N ASP A 333 -2.55 -27.42 25.90
CA ASP A 333 -2.78 -26.14 25.22
C ASP A 333 -2.40 -26.27 23.74
N THR A 334 -3.37 -26.11 22.84
CA THR A 334 -3.12 -26.15 21.40
C THR A 334 -2.71 -24.76 20.92
N TRP A 335 -1.42 -24.61 20.60
CA TRP A 335 -0.87 -23.36 20.12
C TRP A 335 -1.02 -23.20 18.60
N ARG A 336 -1.33 -21.97 18.17
CA ARG A 336 -1.18 -21.54 16.80
C ARG A 336 0.08 -20.69 16.68
N TYR A 337 0.96 -21.08 15.79
CA TYR A 337 2.23 -20.40 15.56
C TYR A 337 2.19 -19.45 14.37
N HIS A 338 2.85 -18.32 14.52
CA HIS A 338 3.18 -17.36 13.47
C HIS A 338 4.67 -17.11 13.52
N ALA A 339 5.32 -16.95 12.37
CA ALA A 339 6.75 -16.73 12.31
C ALA A 339 7.09 -15.53 11.41
N ALA A 340 8.05 -14.73 11.85
CA ALA A 340 8.64 -13.64 11.09
C ALA A 340 10.17 -13.84 11.01
N PHE A 341 10.73 -13.67 9.83
CA PHE A 341 12.16 -13.69 9.58
C PHE A 341 12.67 -12.26 9.46
N THR A 342 13.62 -11.86 10.31
CA THR A 342 14.01 -10.46 10.42
C THR A 342 15.48 -10.28 10.81
N ASP A 343 16.10 -9.23 10.29
CA ASP A 343 17.38 -8.70 10.74
C ASP A 343 17.23 -7.35 11.47
N SER A 344 16.03 -7.02 11.95
CA SER A 344 15.77 -5.83 12.75
C SER A 344 16.68 -5.78 13.99
N PRO A 345 17.32 -4.63 14.30
CA PRO A 345 18.15 -4.48 15.48
C PRO A 345 17.36 -4.26 16.77
N LEU A 346 16.05 -4.12 16.68
CA LEU A 346 15.17 -3.83 17.82
C LEU A 346 15.08 -5.04 18.77
N ALA A 347 14.78 -4.76 20.05
CA ALA A 347 14.47 -5.81 21.02
C ALA A 347 13.30 -6.70 20.53
N LEU A 348 13.24 -7.94 21.00
CA LEU A 348 12.28 -8.95 20.53
C LEU A 348 10.83 -8.44 20.52
N ARG A 349 10.36 -7.83 21.62
CA ARG A 349 8.99 -7.30 21.73
C ARG A 349 8.71 -6.19 20.72
N ASP A 350 9.68 -5.31 20.50
CA ASP A 350 9.53 -4.19 19.57
C ASP A 350 9.58 -4.65 18.12
N ALA A 351 10.49 -5.59 17.80
CA ALA A 351 10.61 -6.15 16.47
C ALA A 351 9.33 -6.94 16.06
N GLU A 352 8.74 -7.70 16.99
CA GLU A 352 7.47 -8.41 16.77
C GLU A 352 6.30 -7.43 16.62
N ARG A 353 6.21 -6.43 17.49
CA ARG A 353 5.18 -5.39 17.41
C ARG A 353 5.24 -4.64 16.09
N ASP A 354 6.44 -4.25 15.66
CA ASP A 354 6.63 -3.54 14.40
C ASP A 354 6.34 -4.43 13.19
N HIS A 355 6.64 -5.72 13.26
CA HIS A 355 6.22 -6.68 12.23
C HIS A 355 4.70 -6.74 12.07
N ARG A 356 3.95 -6.80 13.18
CA ARG A 356 2.47 -6.82 13.13
C ARG A 356 1.86 -5.55 12.53
N ARG A 357 2.54 -4.41 12.66
CA ARG A 357 2.10 -3.15 12.04
C ARG A 357 2.17 -3.15 10.51
N HIS A 358 2.68 -4.23 9.89
CA HIS A 358 2.58 -4.43 8.44
C HIS A 358 1.13 -4.33 7.92
N ALA A 359 0.12 -4.62 8.74
CA ALA A 359 -1.30 -4.47 8.40
C ALA A 359 -1.67 -3.04 7.89
N VAL A 360 -0.82 -2.04 8.08
CA VAL A 360 -1.04 -0.68 7.54
C VAL A 360 -1.17 -0.68 6.01
N VAL A 361 -0.47 -1.56 5.29
CA VAL A 361 -0.59 -1.63 3.83
C VAL A 361 -1.96 -2.16 3.39
N GLU A 362 -2.54 -3.10 4.14
CA GLU A 362 -3.89 -3.61 3.90
C GLU A 362 -4.93 -2.50 4.11
N GLN A 363 -4.74 -1.66 5.13
CA GLN A 363 -5.58 -0.49 5.37
C GLN A 363 -5.49 0.51 4.20
N VAL A 364 -4.29 0.83 3.73
CA VAL A 364 -4.10 1.70 2.56
C VAL A 364 -4.78 1.13 1.32
N ILE A 365 -4.66 -0.19 1.10
CA ILE A 365 -5.35 -0.86 0.00
C ILE A 365 -6.88 -0.75 0.15
N ALA A 366 -7.40 -0.92 1.37
CA ALA A 366 -8.83 -0.77 1.65
C ALA A 366 -9.29 0.67 1.41
N ASP A 367 -8.54 1.67 1.87
CA ASP A 367 -8.84 3.08 1.68
C ASP A 367 -8.86 3.46 0.18
N VAL A 368 -7.88 3.00 -0.59
CA VAL A 368 -7.85 3.20 -2.05
C VAL A 368 -9.03 2.51 -2.74
N LYS A 369 -9.45 1.34 -2.25
CA LYS A 369 -10.62 0.62 -2.80
C LYS A 369 -11.95 1.26 -2.44
N ASN A 370 -12.03 1.89 -1.27
CA ASN A 370 -13.26 2.51 -0.75
C ASN A 370 -13.38 4.00 -1.11
N SER A 371 -12.29 4.62 -1.56
CA SER A 371 -12.32 5.99 -2.10
C SER A 371 -12.96 6.03 -3.48
N GLY A 372 -13.40 7.21 -3.92
CA GLY A 372 -13.91 7.45 -5.29
C GLY A 372 -12.95 7.03 -6.41
N TYR A 373 -11.69 6.70 -6.10
CA TYR A 373 -10.73 6.11 -7.05
C TYR A 373 -11.09 4.69 -7.50
N ARG A 374 -12.09 4.06 -6.88
CA ARG A 374 -12.49 2.67 -7.15
C ARG A 374 -12.84 2.42 -8.62
N ASP A 375 -13.61 3.29 -9.22
CA ASP A 375 -14.22 3.07 -10.53
C ASP A 375 -13.37 3.65 -11.67
N TRP A 376 -12.44 4.56 -11.37
CA TRP A 376 -11.47 5.10 -12.33
C TRP A 376 -10.59 4.05 -12.97
N LEU A 377 -10.16 3.07 -12.19
CA LEU A 377 -9.37 1.94 -12.69
C LEU A 377 -10.20 0.95 -13.52
N GLN A 378 -11.52 1.11 -13.54
CA GLN A 378 -12.42 0.33 -14.39
C GLN A 378 -12.60 0.97 -15.78
N ALA A 379 -12.51 2.29 -15.87
CA ALA A 379 -12.65 3.04 -17.12
C ALA A 379 -11.37 3.04 -17.97
N ALA A 380 -10.21 2.90 -17.38
CA ALA A 380 -8.90 2.81 -18.08
C ALA A 380 -8.61 1.37 -18.62
#